data_1099376b0271660527ea916ae91e7f32
#
_entry.id   1099376b0271660527ea916ae91e7f32
#
_cell.length_a   1.000
_cell.length_b   1.000
_cell.length_c   1.000
_cell.angle_alpha   90.00
_cell.angle_beta   90.00
_cell.angle_gamma   90.00
#
_symmetry.space_group_name_H-M   'P 1'
#
loop_
_entity.id
_entity.type
_entity.pdbx_description
1 polymer ?
#
loop_
_entity_poly.entity_id
_entity_poly.type
_entity_poly.pdbx_seq_one_letter_code
_entity_poly.pdbx_strand_id
1 'polypeptide(L)'
;MKKKASGRIIVIASRAGLGVSLTGIQSYATAKAAQLGLVRQLAHELGPSGITVNAVAPGFLRTSPDYERQWQSYGADGQQAMIERVAMRRLGEPQDIAHAVMFLASPYASWITGQVLPVTGSPLA
;
A
#
# COMPACT_ATOMS: atom_id res chain seq x y z
N MET A 1 6.36 21.43 7.19
CA MET A 1 5.05 21.02 7.71
C MET A 1 4.78 21.55 9.11
N LYS A 2 5.58 21.27 10.13
CA LYS A 2 5.32 21.72 11.51
C LYS A 2 5.10 23.24 11.64
N LYS A 3 5.91 24.07 11.00
CA LYS A 3 5.74 25.54 11.02
C LYS A 3 4.40 26.03 10.45
N LYS A 4 3.79 25.27 9.54
CA LYS A 4 2.50 25.59 8.91
C LYS A 4 1.32 24.94 9.63
N ALA A 5 1.58 24.12 10.65
CA ALA A 5 0.58 23.29 11.35
C ALA A 5 -0.30 22.49 10.38
N SER A 6 0.25 22.04 9.28
CA SER A 6 -0.45 21.27 8.25
C SER A 6 0.53 20.44 7.44
N GLY A 7 0.13 19.23 7.10
CA GLY A 7 0.90 18.33 6.25
C GLY A 7 0.24 16.98 6.08
N ARG A 8 0.69 16.26 5.07
CA ARG A 8 0.28 14.90 4.75
C ARG A 8 1.53 14.09 4.44
N ILE A 9 1.74 13.02 5.17
CA ILE A 9 2.79 12.01 4.90
C ILE A 9 2.10 10.73 4.53
N ILE A 10 2.40 10.21 3.34
CA ILE A 10 1.80 8.99 2.83
C ILE A 10 2.92 8.03 2.44
N VAL A 11 2.97 6.90 3.13
CA VAL A 11 3.97 5.86 2.91
C VAL A 11 3.39 4.81 1.95
N ILE A 12 4.11 4.50 0.88
CA ILE A 12 3.75 3.39 0.01
C ILE A 12 4.35 2.11 0.60
N ALA A 13 3.51 1.41 1.33
CA ALA A 13 3.84 0.13 1.94
C ALA A 13 3.64 -1.04 0.95
N SER A 14 3.09 -2.14 1.39
CA SER A 14 2.74 -3.29 0.55
C SER A 14 1.78 -4.19 1.32
N ARG A 15 0.93 -4.91 0.61
CA ARG A 15 0.15 -6.02 1.16
C ARG A 15 1.05 -7.05 1.88
N ALA A 16 2.28 -7.25 1.40
CA ALA A 16 3.26 -8.15 2.02
C ALA A 16 3.63 -7.75 3.46
N GLY A 17 3.47 -6.49 3.83
CA GLY A 17 3.65 -6.02 5.21
C GLY A 17 2.45 -6.24 6.14
N LEU A 18 1.30 -6.64 5.59
CA LEU A 18 0.05 -6.85 6.32
C LEU A 18 -0.25 -8.31 6.62
N GLY A 19 0.38 -9.23 5.90
CA GLY A 19 0.12 -10.66 6.05
C GLY A 19 1.25 -11.50 5.47
N VAL A 20 1.00 -12.80 5.38
CA VAL A 20 1.99 -13.74 4.86
C VAL A 20 2.06 -13.68 3.33
N SER A 21 3.26 -13.60 2.80
CA SER A 21 3.55 -13.81 1.38
C SER A 21 4.09 -15.22 1.16
N LEU A 22 3.58 -15.87 0.12
CA LEU A 22 4.01 -17.23 -0.24
C LEU A 22 5.26 -17.25 -1.15
N THR A 23 5.87 -16.11 -1.42
CA THR A 23 6.92 -15.94 -2.44
C THR A 23 8.35 -15.92 -1.88
N GLY A 24 8.55 -16.22 -0.58
CA GLY A 24 9.89 -16.27 0.02
C GLY A 24 10.59 -14.92 0.12
N ILE A 25 9.84 -13.85 0.35
CA ILE A 25 10.34 -12.46 0.39
C ILE A 25 10.47 -11.92 1.82
N GLN A 26 11.13 -12.68 2.72
CA GLN A 26 11.20 -12.34 4.14
C GLN A 26 11.72 -10.91 4.42
N SER A 27 12.83 -10.52 3.79
CA SER A 27 13.42 -9.19 3.99
C SER A 27 12.50 -8.08 3.52
N TYR A 28 11.89 -8.25 2.35
CA TYR A 28 10.93 -7.29 1.80
C TYR A 28 9.68 -7.16 2.70
N ALA A 29 9.08 -8.29 3.09
CA ALA A 29 7.91 -8.32 3.95
C ALA A 29 8.20 -7.68 5.32
N THR A 30 9.36 -7.98 5.90
CA THR A 30 9.80 -7.38 7.16
C THR A 30 9.96 -5.87 7.04
N ALA A 31 10.62 -5.39 5.98
CA ALA A 31 10.80 -3.96 5.74
C ALA A 31 9.44 -3.24 5.55
N LYS A 32 8.52 -3.85 4.81
CA LYS A 32 7.17 -3.28 4.59
C LYS A 32 6.32 -3.30 5.86
N ALA A 33 6.45 -4.32 6.71
CA ALA A 33 5.81 -4.34 8.02
C ALA A 33 6.38 -3.25 8.97
N ALA A 34 7.69 -3.03 8.93
CA ALA A 34 8.34 -1.98 9.71
C ALA A 34 7.82 -0.58 9.34
N GLN A 35 7.53 -0.32 8.06
CA GLN A 35 6.92 0.94 7.62
C GLN A 35 5.56 1.18 8.28
N LEU A 36 4.77 0.14 8.56
CA LEU A 36 3.47 0.27 9.22
C LEU A 36 3.64 0.67 10.69
N GLY A 37 4.66 0.16 11.36
CA GLY A 37 5.05 0.59 12.71
C GLY A 37 5.44 2.07 12.74
N LEU A 38 6.28 2.49 11.78
CA LEU A 38 6.70 3.88 11.61
C LEU A 38 5.50 4.81 11.40
N VAL A 39 4.55 4.43 10.54
CA VAL A 39 3.34 5.21 10.26
C VAL A 39 2.55 5.48 11.54
N ARG A 40 2.33 4.44 12.37
CA ARG A 40 1.61 4.61 13.64
C ARG A 40 2.34 5.54 14.60
N GLN A 41 3.65 5.37 14.75
CA GLN A 41 4.45 6.18 15.66
C GLN A 41 4.50 7.65 15.21
N LEU A 42 4.77 7.90 13.94
CA LEU A 42 4.80 9.27 13.41
C LEU A 42 3.43 9.94 13.45
N ALA A 43 2.34 9.20 13.22
CA ALA A 43 0.98 9.73 13.32
C ALA A 43 0.70 10.29 14.73
N HIS A 44 1.13 9.56 15.76
CA HIS A 44 1.01 10.00 17.14
C HIS A 44 1.86 11.23 17.43
N GLU A 45 3.12 11.23 17.03
CA GLU A 45 4.07 12.31 17.31
C GLU A 45 3.78 13.60 16.55
N LEU A 46 3.26 13.49 15.32
CA LEU A 46 3.02 14.62 14.43
C LEU A 46 1.58 15.14 14.43
N GLY A 47 0.67 14.38 15.01
CA GLY A 47 -0.75 14.77 15.14
C GLY A 47 -0.95 16.13 15.79
N PRO A 48 -0.28 16.46 16.92
CA PRO A 48 -0.37 17.78 17.55
C PRO A 48 0.09 18.94 16.64
N SER A 49 0.87 18.64 15.59
CA SER A 49 1.29 19.62 14.58
C SER A 49 0.37 19.68 13.36
N GLY A 50 -0.82 19.09 13.41
CA GLY A 50 -1.78 19.09 12.30
C GLY A 50 -1.33 18.25 11.09
N ILE A 51 -0.42 17.30 11.28
CA ILE A 51 0.13 16.46 10.22
C ILE A 51 -0.47 15.06 10.32
N THR A 52 -1.09 14.59 9.25
CA THR A 52 -1.53 13.20 9.17
C THR A 52 -0.44 12.32 8.55
N VAL A 53 -0.34 11.09 9.03
CA VAL A 53 0.61 10.10 8.53
C VAL A 53 -0.14 8.79 8.28
N ASN A 54 -0.21 8.36 7.03
CA ASN A 54 -0.92 7.16 6.62
C ASN A 54 -0.09 6.31 5.67
N ALA A 55 -0.49 5.08 5.44
CA ALA A 55 0.09 4.22 4.42
C ALA A 55 -0.95 3.78 3.39
N VAL A 56 -0.50 3.59 2.16
CA VAL A 56 -1.21 2.81 1.14
C VAL A 56 -0.46 1.50 0.97
N ALA A 57 -1.17 0.40 0.97
CA ALA A 57 -0.60 -0.95 0.81
C ALA A 57 -1.12 -1.60 -0.48
N PRO A 58 -0.38 -1.44 -1.60
CA PRO A 58 -0.78 -2.02 -2.88
C PRO A 58 -0.74 -3.55 -2.87
N GLY A 59 -1.62 -4.16 -3.67
CA GLY A 59 -1.48 -5.53 -4.14
C GLY A 59 -0.45 -5.65 -5.25
N PHE A 60 -0.56 -6.71 -6.05
CA PHE A 60 0.34 -6.91 -7.19
C PHE A 60 -0.03 -5.98 -8.35
N LEU A 61 0.96 -5.24 -8.84
CA LEU A 61 0.87 -4.37 -10.02
C LEU A 61 2.08 -4.62 -10.94
N ARG A 62 1.86 -4.51 -12.25
CA ARG A 62 2.90 -4.63 -13.27
C ARG A 62 3.54 -3.27 -13.54
N THR A 63 4.30 -2.75 -12.56
CA THR A 63 4.80 -1.36 -12.59
C THR A 63 6.31 -1.24 -12.75
N SER A 64 7.02 -2.36 -12.85
CA SER A 64 8.47 -2.36 -13.07
C SER A 64 8.88 -3.53 -13.95
N PRO A 65 10.10 -3.47 -14.56
CA PRO A 65 10.62 -4.60 -15.31
C PRO A 65 10.70 -5.90 -14.50
N ASP A 66 10.98 -5.81 -13.19
CA ASP A 66 11.02 -6.98 -12.31
C ASP A 66 9.65 -7.61 -12.12
N TYR A 67 8.62 -6.81 -11.86
CA TYR A 67 7.25 -7.29 -11.75
C TYR A 67 6.72 -7.81 -13.09
N GLU A 68 7.13 -7.23 -14.19
CA GLU A 68 6.78 -7.75 -15.51
C GLU A 68 7.44 -9.11 -15.77
N ARG A 69 8.72 -9.28 -15.43
CA ARG A 69 9.40 -10.58 -15.52
C ARG A 69 8.72 -11.62 -14.61
N GLN A 70 8.36 -11.24 -13.41
CA GLN A 70 7.63 -12.12 -12.49
C GLN A 70 6.29 -12.53 -13.07
N TRP A 71 5.54 -11.61 -13.64
CA TRP A 71 4.25 -11.88 -14.28
C TRP A 71 4.40 -12.84 -15.45
N GLN A 72 5.38 -12.61 -16.32
CA GLN A 72 5.65 -13.50 -17.46
C GLN A 72 6.08 -14.92 -17.00
N SER A 73 6.78 -15.01 -15.88
CA SER A 73 7.22 -16.31 -15.34
C SER A 73 6.08 -17.23 -14.91
N TYR A 74 4.90 -16.69 -14.64
CA TYR A 74 3.73 -17.48 -14.25
C TYR A 74 3.10 -18.26 -15.40
N GLY A 75 3.36 -17.88 -16.65
CA GLY A 75 2.68 -18.44 -17.82
C GLY A 75 1.18 -18.13 -17.85
N ALA A 76 0.51 -18.51 -18.93
CA ALA A 76 -0.90 -18.18 -19.13
C ALA A 76 -1.82 -18.73 -18.01
N ASP A 77 -1.61 -20.00 -17.61
CA ASP A 77 -2.43 -20.63 -16.57
C ASP A 77 -2.17 -20.01 -15.18
N GLY A 78 -0.91 -19.73 -14.85
CA GLY A 78 -0.56 -19.06 -13.59
C GLY A 78 -1.07 -17.63 -13.51
N GLN A 79 -1.04 -16.91 -14.62
CA GLN A 79 -1.60 -15.56 -14.73
C GLN A 79 -3.10 -15.57 -14.52
N GLN A 80 -3.81 -16.49 -15.18
CA GLN A 80 -5.26 -16.64 -15.01
C GLN A 80 -5.61 -17.00 -13.56
N ALA A 81 -4.90 -17.97 -12.98
CA ALA A 81 -5.11 -18.37 -11.59
C ALA A 81 -4.89 -17.21 -10.61
N MET A 82 -3.90 -16.35 -10.87
CA MET A 82 -3.65 -15.16 -10.06
C MET A 82 -4.80 -14.15 -10.16
N ILE A 83 -5.29 -13.89 -11.35
CA ILE A 83 -6.44 -12.99 -11.58
C ILE A 83 -7.69 -13.53 -10.87
N GLU A 84 -7.92 -14.83 -10.93
CA GLU A 84 -9.07 -15.47 -10.28
C GLU A 84 -9.05 -15.36 -8.75
N ARG A 85 -7.87 -15.26 -8.15
CA ARG A 85 -7.72 -15.02 -6.69
C ARG A 85 -8.02 -13.58 -6.28
N VAL A 86 -7.95 -12.62 -7.20
CA VAL A 86 -8.33 -11.24 -6.93
C VAL A 86 -9.85 -11.14 -6.98
N ALA A 87 -10.48 -10.66 -5.91
CA ALA A 87 -11.94 -10.57 -5.84
C ALA A 87 -12.53 -9.74 -6.99
N MET A 88 -11.84 -8.65 -7.37
CA MET A 88 -12.24 -7.79 -8.49
C MET A 88 -11.90 -8.37 -9.87
N ARG A 89 -11.31 -9.58 -9.94
CA ARG A 89 -10.98 -10.31 -11.19
C ARG A 89 -10.11 -9.52 -12.17
N ARG A 90 -9.28 -8.63 -11.67
CA ARG A 90 -8.26 -7.90 -12.43
C ARG A 90 -7.06 -7.57 -11.55
N LEU A 91 -5.93 -7.32 -12.18
CA LEU A 91 -4.79 -6.71 -11.49
C LEU A 91 -5.07 -5.22 -11.24
N GLY A 92 -4.40 -4.66 -10.26
CA GLY A 92 -4.41 -3.23 -10.03
C GLY A 92 -3.61 -2.48 -11.11
N GLU A 93 -3.96 -1.22 -11.29
CA GLU A 93 -3.26 -0.27 -12.15
C GLU A 93 -2.65 0.85 -11.30
N PRO A 94 -1.62 1.55 -11.79
CA PRO A 94 -1.03 2.68 -11.06
C PRO A 94 -2.05 3.72 -10.60
N GLN A 95 -3.09 3.95 -11.40
CA GLN A 95 -4.18 4.88 -11.06
C GLN A 95 -4.97 4.47 -9.83
N ASP A 96 -5.15 3.16 -9.60
CA ASP A 96 -5.83 2.67 -8.40
C ASP A 96 -5.09 3.14 -7.13
N ILE A 97 -3.75 3.13 -7.17
CA ILE A 97 -2.92 3.60 -6.06
C ILE A 97 -2.91 5.12 -5.99
N ALA A 98 -2.78 5.79 -7.12
CA ALA A 98 -2.76 7.26 -7.19
C ALA A 98 -4.03 7.87 -6.60
N HIS A 99 -5.20 7.31 -6.88
CA HIS A 99 -6.47 7.79 -6.34
C HIS A 99 -6.54 7.66 -4.81
N ALA A 100 -6.04 6.56 -4.25
CA ALA A 100 -5.94 6.38 -2.80
C ALA A 100 -5.00 7.42 -2.16
N VAL A 101 -3.86 7.67 -2.78
CA VAL A 101 -2.89 8.70 -2.34
C VAL A 101 -3.52 10.08 -2.42
N MET A 102 -4.20 10.41 -3.51
CA MET A 102 -4.89 11.70 -3.67
C MET A 102 -5.93 11.93 -2.59
N PHE A 103 -6.73 10.91 -2.27
CA PHE A 103 -7.70 10.99 -1.18
C PHE A 103 -7.02 11.29 0.17
N LEU A 104 -5.99 10.51 0.54
CA LEU A 104 -5.27 10.70 1.80
C LEU A 104 -4.52 12.03 1.86
N ALA A 105 -4.12 12.59 0.72
CA ALA A 105 -3.48 13.90 0.62
C ALA A 105 -4.47 15.07 0.69
N SER A 106 -5.75 14.81 0.48
CA SER A 106 -6.80 15.82 0.37
C SER A 106 -7.26 16.32 1.75
N PRO A 107 -7.99 17.45 1.79
CA PRO A 107 -8.68 17.92 3.00
C PRO A 107 -9.72 16.92 3.54
N TYR A 108 -10.28 16.07 2.67
CA TYR A 108 -11.27 15.06 3.07
C TYR A 108 -10.71 14.01 4.05
N ALA A 109 -9.39 13.82 4.08
CA ALA A 109 -8.71 12.91 4.99
C ALA A 109 -8.13 13.61 6.24
N SER A 110 -8.60 14.78 6.60
CA SER A 110 -8.04 15.58 7.71
C SER A 110 -8.18 14.91 9.09
N TRP A 111 -9.10 13.98 9.24
CA TRP A 111 -9.33 13.20 10.48
C TRP A 111 -8.82 11.76 10.40
N ILE A 112 -8.05 11.44 9.34
CA ILE A 112 -7.50 10.10 9.10
C ILE A 112 -5.99 10.17 9.32
N THR A 113 -5.50 9.47 10.34
CA THR A 113 -4.06 9.37 10.62
C THR A 113 -3.73 8.03 11.28
N GLY A 114 -2.50 7.55 11.08
CA GLY A 114 -2.05 6.25 11.59
C GLY A 114 -2.67 5.04 10.90
N GLN A 115 -3.36 5.23 9.78
CA GLN A 115 -4.10 4.19 9.09
C GLN A 115 -3.31 3.58 7.94
N VAL A 116 -3.66 2.34 7.62
CA VAL A 116 -3.16 1.64 6.44
C VAL A 116 -4.35 1.34 5.54
N LEU A 117 -4.30 1.84 4.30
CA LEU A 117 -5.33 1.59 3.30
C LEU A 117 -4.83 0.53 2.31
N PRO A 118 -5.30 -0.72 2.40
CA PRO A 118 -5.00 -1.73 1.39
C PRO A 118 -5.72 -1.41 0.08
N VAL A 119 -4.97 -1.43 -1.02
CA VAL A 119 -5.51 -1.24 -2.38
C VAL A 119 -5.11 -2.47 -3.19
N THR A 120 -5.91 -3.52 -3.07
CA THR A 120 -5.53 -4.88 -3.50
C THR A 120 -6.54 -5.54 -4.42
N GLY A 121 -7.72 -4.94 -4.58
CA GLY A 121 -8.84 -5.55 -5.30
C GLY A 121 -9.46 -6.75 -4.58
N SER A 122 -9.07 -7.01 -3.33
CA SER A 122 -9.56 -8.12 -2.51
C SER A 122 -9.67 -7.72 -1.05
N PRO A 123 -10.57 -8.33 -0.28
CA PRO A 123 -10.53 -8.21 1.17
C PRO A 123 -9.22 -8.82 1.70
N LEU A 124 -8.72 -8.28 2.79
CA LEU A 124 -7.64 -8.92 3.54
C LEU A 124 -8.22 -10.09 4.33
N ALA A 125 -7.63 -11.23 4.12
CA ALA A 125 -7.94 -12.43 4.89
C ALA A 125 -6.90 -12.62 5.97
#